data_35b3d41ab7b373af72fa0d76091779eb
#
_entry.id   35b3d41ab7b373af72fa0d76091779eb
#
_cell.length_a   1.000
_cell.length_b   1.000
_cell.length_c   1.000
_cell.angle_alpha   90.00
_cell.angle_beta   90.00
_cell.angle_gamma   90.00
#
_symmetry.space_group_name_H-M   'P 1'
#
loop_
_entity.id
_entity.type
_entity.pdbx_description
1 polymer ?
#
loop_
_entity_poly.entity_id
_entity_poly.type
_entity_poly.pdbx_seq_one_letter_code
_entity_poly.pdbx_strand_id
1 'polypeptide(L)'
;MSRRRTAFAKPFVWWVKEELDIGRMREAARRFVGFHDFAAFSDDDPTEKSTEVLVDTLDVHADEDLILVHVEGSHFIWKMVRRVVGVLVEVGRGGMTPDEAAALLAGGSPIVARLTAPASGLFLERVYYEGDPRDIPVRPAIHVAR
;
A
#
# COMPACT_ATOMS: atom_id res chain seq x y z
N MET A 1 -9.49 -0.86 -0.26
CA MET A 1 -10.11 0.28 -0.98
C MET A 1 -11.40 -0.18 -1.61
N SER A 2 -12.41 0.66 -1.68
CA SER A 2 -13.74 0.28 -2.22
C SER A 2 -14.24 1.33 -3.20
N ARG A 3 -14.93 0.87 -4.24
CA ARG A 3 -15.65 1.71 -5.21
C ARG A 3 -17.04 2.10 -4.69
N ARG A 4 -17.59 1.36 -3.74
CA ARG A 4 -18.91 1.63 -3.16
C ARG A 4 -18.79 2.18 -1.75
N ARG A 5 -19.44 3.30 -1.52
CA ARG A 5 -19.53 3.88 -0.19
C ARG A 5 -20.68 3.24 0.58
N THR A 6 -20.35 2.51 1.63
CA THR A 6 -21.34 2.02 2.58
C THR A 6 -21.06 2.61 3.96
N ALA A 7 -22.10 3.04 4.66
CA ALA A 7 -21.95 3.61 6.01
C ALA A 7 -21.33 2.60 6.98
N PHE A 8 -21.66 1.31 6.83
CA PHE A 8 -21.16 0.23 7.67
C PHE A 8 -19.66 -0.04 7.46
N ALA A 9 -19.17 0.02 6.21
CA ALA A 9 -17.78 -0.27 5.89
C ALA A 9 -16.84 0.92 6.11
N LYS A 10 -17.37 2.13 6.28
CA LYS A 10 -16.57 3.36 6.42
C LYS A 10 -15.42 3.28 7.44
N PRO A 11 -15.57 2.64 8.62
CA PRO A 11 -14.47 2.52 9.57
C PRO A 11 -13.36 1.55 9.13
N PHE A 12 -13.62 0.70 8.14
CA PHE A 12 -12.76 -0.43 7.77
C PHE A 12 -12.21 -0.36 6.34
N VAL A 13 -12.72 0.57 5.52
CA VAL A 13 -12.40 0.65 4.09
C VAL A 13 -12.17 2.10 3.70
N TRP A 14 -11.10 2.35 2.95
CA TRP A 14 -10.93 3.62 2.29
C TRP A 14 -11.79 3.67 1.03
N TRP A 15 -12.75 4.59 1.01
CA TRP A 15 -13.58 4.83 -0.16
C TRP A 15 -12.86 5.77 -1.14
N VAL A 16 -12.62 5.27 -2.34
CA VAL A 16 -12.04 6.02 -3.45
C VAL A 16 -13.13 6.26 -4.48
N LYS A 17 -13.39 7.52 -4.80
CA LYS A 17 -14.46 7.90 -5.71
C LYS A 17 -14.15 7.56 -7.16
N GLU A 18 -12.90 7.75 -7.56
CA GLU A 18 -12.43 7.57 -8.92
C GLU A 18 -12.28 6.08 -9.24
N GLU A 19 -12.46 5.75 -10.52
CA GLU A 19 -12.10 4.43 -11.02
C GLU A 19 -10.58 4.28 -11.05
N LEU A 20 -10.08 3.14 -10.55
CA LEU A 20 -8.65 2.87 -10.46
C LEU A 20 -8.23 1.84 -11.51
N ASP A 21 -7.15 2.14 -12.21
CA ASP A 21 -6.51 1.21 -13.15
C ASP A 21 -5.62 0.22 -12.36
N ILE A 22 -6.13 -0.99 -12.16
CA ILE A 22 -5.45 -2.05 -11.42
C ILE A 22 -4.14 -2.46 -12.09
N GLY A 23 -4.11 -2.51 -13.41
CA GLY A 23 -2.90 -2.88 -14.15
C GLY A 23 -1.74 -1.91 -13.89
N ARG A 24 -2.02 -0.61 -13.90
CA ARG A 24 -1.03 0.43 -13.59
C ARG A 24 -0.60 0.38 -12.14
N MET A 25 -1.53 0.13 -11.21
CA MET A 25 -1.20 -0.04 -9.81
C MET A 25 -0.27 -1.23 -9.58
N ARG A 26 -0.52 -2.36 -10.25
CA ARG A 26 0.35 -3.54 -10.19
C ARG A 26 1.74 -3.26 -10.73
N GLU A 27 1.84 -2.53 -11.83
CA GLU A 27 3.12 -2.15 -12.42
C GLU A 27 3.93 -1.27 -11.46
N ALA A 28 3.30 -0.27 -10.85
CA ALA A 28 3.94 0.56 -9.84
C ALA A 28 4.34 -0.26 -8.60
N ALA A 29 3.49 -1.17 -8.15
CA ALA A 29 3.75 -2.02 -6.99
C ALA A 29 5.04 -2.85 -7.16
N ARG A 30 5.28 -3.38 -8.34
CA ARG A 30 6.51 -4.15 -8.62
C ARG A 30 7.80 -3.35 -8.40
N ARG A 31 7.75 -2.03 -8.56
CA ARG A 31 8.91 -1.14 -8.36
C ARG A 31 9.30 -1.00 -6.90
N PHE A 32 8.38 -1.26 -5.96
CA PHE A 32 8.62 -1.19 -4.52
C PHE A 32 9.07 -2.52 -3.92
N VAL A 33 8.94 -3.62 -4.65
CA VAL A 33 9.42 -4.94 -4.22
C VAL A 33 10.95 -4.96 -4.20
N GLY A 34 11.53 -5.61 -3.20
CA GLY A 34 12.95 -5.70 -3.00
C GLY A 34 13.43 -4.86 -1.83
N PHE A 35 14.74 -4.72 -1.72
CA PHE A 35 15.39 -3.94 -0.67
C PHE A 35 15.54 -2.49 -1.10
N HIS A 36 14.89 -1.59 -0.38
CA HIS A 36 14.89 -0.15 -0.66
C HIS A 36 15.01 0.67 0.62
N ASP A 37 15.51 1.88 0.48
CA ASP A 37 15.40 2.90 1.52
C ASP A 37 14.04 3.61 1.40
N PHE A 38 13.18 3.43 2.40
CA PHE A 38 11.85 4.03 2.46
C PHE A 38 11.81 5.31 3.31
N ALA A 39 12.93 5.99 3.52
CA ALA A 39 12.97 7.25 4.27
C ALA A 39 11.97 8.29 3.74
N ALA A 40 11.79 8.38 2.42
CA ALA A 40 10.83 9.27 1.78
C ALA A 40 9.35 8.90 2.08
N PHE A 41 9.10 7.67 2.51
CA PHE A 41 7.77 7.13 2.83
C PHE A 41 7.51 7.04 4.33
N SER A 42 8.33 7.67 5.17
CA SER A 42 8.20 7.63 6.61
C SER A 42 8.49 8.99 7.24
N ASP A 43 7.98 9.17 8.46
CA ASP A 43 8.37 10.28 9.33
C ASP A 43 9.46 9.85 10.34
N ASP A 44 9.93 8.61 10.26
CA ASP A 44 11.03 8.14 11.10
C ASP A 44 12.34 8.84 10.74
N ASP A 45 13.13 9.16 11.75
CA ASP A 45 14.44 9.77 11.56
C ASP A 45 15.46 8.71 11.13
N PRO A 46 16.02 8.79 9.91
CA PRO A 46 16.99 7.81 9.43
C PRO A 46 18.31 7.83 10.21
N THR A 47 18.57 8.88 11.00
CA THR A 47 19.75 8.95 11.88
C THR A 47 19.57 8.17 13.18
N GLU A 48 18.31 7.97 13.62
CA GLU A 48 17.98 7.24 14.84
C GLU A 48 17.76 5.75 14.62
N LYS A 49 17.15 5.38 13.46
CA LYS A 49 16.93 3.98 13.08
C LYS A 49 16.95 3.81 11.56
N SER A 50 17.24 2.59 11.14
CA SER A 50 17.27 2.27 9.71
C SER A 50 15.89 2.44 9.07
N THR A 51 15.88 3.10 7.91
CA THR A 51 14.71 3.23 7.04
C THR A 51 14.77 2.26 5.85
N GLU A 52 15.77 1.39 5.81
CA GLU A 52 15.89 0.34 4.81
C GLU A 52 14.98 -0.83 5.16
N VAL A 53 14.16 -1.23 4.20
CA VAL A 53 13.16 -2.30 4.34
C VAL A 53 13.23 -3.24 3.15
N LEU A 54 13.20 -4.53 3.41
CA LEU A 54 12.99 -5.54 2.38
C LEU A 54 11.48 -5.78 2.23
N VAL A 55 10.94 -5.41 1.08
CA VAL A 55 9.56 -5.74 0.70
C VAL A 55 9.59 -7.04 -0.10
N ASP A 56 9.06 -8.10 0.48
CA ASP A 56 9.00 -9.41 -0.17
C ASP A 56 7.89 -9.49 -1.20
N THR A 57 6.75 -8.91 -0.87
CA THR A 57 5.54 -8.95 -1.71
C THR A 57 4.80 -7.62 -1.62
N LEU A 58 4.35 -7.12 -2.74
CA LEU A 58 3.40 -6.02 -2.83
C LEU A 58 2.48 -6.28 -4.03
N ASP A 59 1.28 -6.77 -3.74
CA ASP A 59 0.31 -7.19 -4.72
C ASP A 59 -0.97 -6.36 -4.62
N VAL A 60 -1.62 -6.17 -5.78
CA VAL A 60 -2.91 -5.49 -5.90
C VAL A 60 -3.91 -6.49 -6.49
N HIS A 61 -4.98 -6.73 -5.75
CA HIS A 61 -6.04 -7.67 -6.14
C HIS A 61 -7.37 -6.95 -6.24
N ALA A 62 -8.14 -7.29 -7.27
CA ALA A 62 -9.53 -6.89 -7.38
C ALA A 62 -10.43 -8.02 -6.87
N ASP A 63 -11.30 -7.73 -5.93
CA ASP A 63 -12.30 -8.64 -5.40
C ASP A 63 -13.65 -7.93 -5.35
N GLU A 64 -14.47 -8.17 -6.37
CA GLU A 64 -15.75 -7.49 -6.57
C GLU A 64 -15.61 -5.96 -6.57
N ASP A 65 -16.22 -5.28 -5.62
CA ASP A 65 -16.12 -3.81 -5.46
C ASP A 65 -14.92 -3.38 -4.59
N LEU A 66 -14.12 -4.33 -4.10
CA LEU A 66 -12.95 -4.07 -3.28
C LEU A 66 -11.66 -4.16 -4.10
N ILE A 67 -10.72 -3.34 -3.72
CA ILE A 67 -9.32 -3.47 -4.14
C ILE A 67 -8.52 -3.76 -2.89
N LEU A 68 -7.79 -4.86 -2.92
CA LEU A 68 -6.95 -5.32 -1.84
C LEU A 68 -5.50 -5.07 -2.20
N VAL A 69 -4.76 -4.42 -1.32
CA VAL A 69 -3.31 -4.31 -1.41
C VAL A 69 -2.71 -5.18 -0.32
N HIS A 70 -1.96 -6.18 -0.74
CA HIS A 70 -1.27 -7.09 0.15
C HIS A 70 0.22 -6.78 0.16
N VAL A 71 0.79 -6.56 1.34
CA VAL A 71 2.21 -6.27 1.49
C VAL A 71 2.82 -7.16 2.56
N GLU A 72 3.96 -7.77 2.21
CA GLU A 72 4.81 -8.52 3.11
C GLU A 72 6.21 -7.92 3.09
N GLY A 73 6.85 -7.86 4.23
CA GLY A 73 8.20 -7.32 4.32
C GLY A 73 8.89 -7.69 5.62
N SER A 74 10.17 -7.35 5.70
CA SER A 74 11.00 -7.62 6.88
C SER A 74 10.47 -6.91 8.14
N HIS A 75 10.00 -5.69 7.96
CA HIS A 75 9.34 -4.84 8.95
C HIS A 75 8.70 -3.66 8.23
N PHE A 76 7.92 -2.87 8.96
CA PHE A 76 7.34 -1.65 8.40
C PHE A 76 7.66 -0.47 9.32
N ILE A 77 8.12 0.63 8.72
CA ILE A 77 8.39 1.88 9.41
C ILE A 77 7.15 2.77 9.40
N TRP A 78 7.14 3.78 10.25
CA TRP A 78 5.94 4.58 10.52
C TRP A 78 5.37 5.22 9.26
N LYS A 79 4.09 5.04 9.04
CA LYS A 79 3.29 5.49 7.89
C LYS A 79 3.70 4.91 6.53
N MET A 80 4.73 4.07 6.45
CA MET A 80 5.26 3.56 5.20
C MET A 80 4.18 2.90 4.32
N VAL A 81 3.45 1.93 4.87
CA VAL A 81 2.42 1.19 4.11
C VAL A 81 1.32 2.14 3.64
N ARG A 82 0.87 3.05 4.49
CA ARG A 82 -0.16 4.03 4.14
C ARG A 82 0.29 4.97 3.01
N ARG A 83 1.54 5.36 2.99
CA ARG A 83 2.11 6.23 1.95
C ARG A 83 2.32 5.46 0.65
N VAL A 84 2.80 4.24 0.71
CA VAL A 84 2.90 3.36 -0.47
C VAL A 84 1.51 3.17 -1.10
N VAL A 85 0.51 2.82 -0.32
CA VAL A 85 -0.86 2.64 -0.81
C VAL A 85 -1.41 3.94 -1.42
N GLY A 86 -1.18 5.08 -0.79
CA GLY A 86 -1.58 6.39 -1.32
C GLY A 86 -0.97 6.69 -2.69
N VAL A 87 0.32 6.37 -2.87
CA VAL A 87 1.02 6.51 -4.17
C VAL A 87 0.43 5.55 -5.20
N LEU A 88 0.17 4.30 -4.84
CA LEU A 88 -0.46 3.33 -5.74
C LEU A 88 -1.85 3.80 -6.21
N VAL A 89 -2.64 4.39 -5.32
CA VAL A 89 -3.96 4.95 -5.67
C VAL A 89 -3.79 6.12 -6.64
N GLU A 90 -2.81 6.98 -6.45
CA GLU A 90 -2.54 8.09 -7.37
C GLU A 90 -2.14 7.59 -8.76
N VAL A 91 -1.35 6.54 -8.84
CA VAL A 91 -1.05 5.85 -10.11
C VAL A 91 -2.33 5.28 -10.72
N GLY A 92 -3.15 4.63 -9.94
CA GLY A 92 -4.40 4.02 -10.40
C GLY A 92 -5.40 5.02 -10.96
N ARG A 93 -5.46 6.22 -10.39
CA ARG A 93 -6.34 7.31 -10.89
C ARG A 93 -5.75 8.07 -12.08
N GLY A 94 -4.51 7.78 -12.47
CA GLY A 94 -3.86 8.41 -13.62
C GLY A 94 -3.12 9.71 -13.31
N GLY A 95 -2.98 10.08 -12.04
CA GLY A 95 -2.25 11.29 -11.63
C GLY A 95 -0.74 11.14 -11.61
N MET A 96 -0.24 9.92 -11.74
CA MET A 96 1.18 9.60 -11.69
C MET A 96 1.46 8.35 -12.52
N THR A 97 2.62 8.30 -13.19
CA THR A 97 3.07 7.08 -13.87
C THR A 97 3.77 6.14 -12.89
N PRO A 98 3.87 4.82 -13.21
CA PRO A 98 4.66 3.89 -12.41
C PRO A 98 6.13 4.31 -12.25
N ASP A 99 6.74 4.89 -13.27
CA ASP A 99 8.12 5.38 -13.21
C ASP A 99 8.26 6.59 -12.27
N GLU A 100 7.31 7.52 -12.31
CA GLU A 100 7.26 8.65 -11.38
C GLU A 100 7.09 8.18 -9.93
N ALA A 101 6.26 7.16 -9.70
CA ALA A 101 6.07 6.56 -8.39
C ALA A 101 7.38 5.95 -7.85
N ALA A 102 8.09 5.19 -8.67
CA ALA A 102 9.38 4.62 -8.32
C ALA A 102 10.43 5.67 -7.99
N ALA A 103 10.42 6.79 -8.73
CA ALA A 103 11.34 7.90 -8.50
C ALA A 103 11.16 8.58 -7.13
N LEU A 104 9.99 8.44 -6.51
CA LEU A 104 9.72 8.98 -5.16
C LEU A 104 10.58 8.34 -4.07
N LEU A 105 11.11 7.14 -4.30
CA LEU A 105 12.06 6.49 -3.38
C LEU A 105 13.35 7.29 -3.19
N ALA A 106 13.74 8.09 -4.19
CA ALA A 106 14.91 8.95 -4.09
C ALA A 106 14.74 10.12 -3.08
N GLY A 107 13.50 10.40 -2.67
CA GLY A 107 13.19 11.47 -1.74
C GLY A 107 13.06 12.84 -2.38
N GLY A 108 12.90 13.86 -1.55
CA GLY A 108 12.85 15.26 -1.98
C GLY A 108 11.50 15.76 -2.47
N SER A 109 10.46 14.92 -2.51
CA SER A 109 9.12 15.33 -2.92
C SER A 109 8.13 15.37 -1.74
N PRO A 110 7.42 16.47 -1.53
CA PRO A 110 6.41 16.57 -0.48
C PRO A 110 5.12 15.80 -0.81
N ILE A 111 4.96 15.32 -2.04
CA ILE A 111 3.72 14.67 -2.49
C ILE A 111 3.43 13.37 -1.74
N VAL A 112 4.46 12.63 -1.36
CA VAL A 112 4.32 11.34 -0.65
C VAL A 112 3.53 11.51 0.64
N ALA A 113 3.86 12.52 1.44
CA ALA A 113 3.14 12.80 2.68
C ALA A 113 1.68 13.21 2.44
N ARG A 114 1.41 13.95 1.37
CA ARG A 114 0.05 14.35 0.99
C ARG A 114 -0.82 13.18 0.54
N LEU A 115 -0.21 12.16 -0.04
CA LEU A 115 -0.91 10.98 -0.55
C LEU A 115 -1.13 9.90 0.51
N THR A 116 -0.80 10.16 1.78
CA THR A 116 -0.97 9.18 2.86
C THR A 116 -2.41 8.66 2.91
N ALA A 117 -2.59 7.35 2.72
CA ALA A 117 -3.89 6.71 2.84
C ALA A 117 -4.41 6.77 4.28
N PRO A 118 -5.73 6.84 4.50
CA PRO A 118 -6.29 6.76 5.85
C PRO A 118 -6.01 5.40 6.49
N ALA A 119 -5.83 5.39 7.81
CA ALA A 119 -5.53 4.15 8.55
C ALA A 119 -6.72 3.18 8.61
N SER A 120 -7.93 3.65 8.34
CA SER A 120 -9.18 2.87 8.47
C SER A 120 -9.24 1.59 7.64
N GLY A 121 -8.46 1.48 6.57
CA GLY A 121 -8.40 0.29 5.72
C GLY A 121 -7.18 -0.58 5.93
N LEU A 122 -6.36 -0.28 6.94
CA LEU A 122 -5.11 -1.00 7.20
C LEU A 122 -5.31 -2.07 8.28
N PHE A 123 -4.96 -3.31 7.95
CA PHE A 123 -5.03 -4.46 8.85
C PHE A 123 -3.68 -5.16 8.91
N LEU A 124 -3.21 -5.46 10.13
CA LEU A 124 -2.13 -6.43 10.31
C LEU A 124 -2.75 -7.82 10.22
N GLU A 125 -2.50 -8.50 9.12
CA GLU A 125 -3.10 -9.81 8.85
C GLU A 125 -2.35 -10.94 9.56
N ARG A 126 -1.02 -10.90 9.48
CA ARG A 126 -0.20 -12.01 9.96
C ARG A 126 1.23 -11.58 10.26
N VAL A 127 1.82 -12.24 11.25
CA VAL A 127 3.26 -12.20 11.52
C VAL A 127 3.82 -13.59 11.21
N TYR A 128 4.81 -13.66 10.32
CA TYR A 128 5.49 -14.90 9.98
C TYR A 128 6.72 -15.09 10.86
N TYR A 129 6.88 -16.32 11.35
CA TYR A 129 8.09 -16.78 12.01
C TYR A 129 8.86 -17.69 11.08
N GLU A 130 10.12 -17.96 11.40
CA GLU A 130 10.95 -18.88 10.62
C GLU A 130 10.27 -20.25 10.46
N GLY A 131 10.15 -20.73 9.22
CA GLY A 131 9.48 -22.00 8.89
C GLY A 131 7.97 -21.90 8.65
N ASP A 132 7.34 -20.74 8.86
CA ASP A 132 5.91 -20.57 8.60
C ASP A 132 5.63 -20.57 7.08
N PRO A 133 4.50 -21.19 6.64
CA PRO A 133 4.09 -21.13 5.24
C PRO A 133 3.66 -19.71 4.88
N ARG A 134 4.12 -19.21 3.73
CA ARG A 134 3.78 -17.89 3.22
C ARG A 134 2.84 -17.91 2.01
N ASP A 135 2.55 -19.10 1.50
CA ASP A 135 1.65 -19.30 0.35
C ASP A 135 0.19 -19.37 0.81
N ILE A 136 -0.34 -18.21 1.18
CA ILE A 136 -1.69 -18.08 1.71
C ILE A 136 -2.50 -17.17 0.78
N PRO A 137 -3.72 -17.58 0.35
CA PRO A 137 -4.57 -16.75 -0.48
C PRO A 137 -4.91 -15.42 0.16
N VAL A 138 -4.78 -14.34 -0.61
CA VAL A 138 -5.21 -13.00 -0.19
C VAL A 138 -6.73 -12.94 -0.18
N ARG A 139 -7.30 -12.57 0.96
CA ARG A 139 -8.75 -12.44 1.15
C ARG A 139 -9.07 -11.12 1.85
N PRO A 140 -10.24 -10.54 1.58
CA PRO A 140 -10.69 -9.37 2.35
C PRO A 140 -10.75 -9.69 3.85
N ALA A 141 -10.26 -8.78 4.67
CA ALA A 141 -10.40 -8.87 6.12
C ALA A 141 -11.86 -8.70 6.56
N ILE A 142 -12.65 -8.05 5.72
CA ILE A 142 -14.09 -7.84 5.93
C ILE A 142 -14.84 -8.09 4.62
N HIS A 143 -16.11 -8.46 4.71
CA HIS A 143 -17.00 -8.53 3.57
C HIS A 143 -17.87 -7.28 3.49
N VAL A 144 -17.90 -6.66 2.31
CA VAL A 144 -18.79 -5.54 2.03
C VAL A 144 -20.01 -6.07 1.30
N ALA A 145 -21.18 -5.99 1.94
CA ALA A 145 -22.44 -6.41 1.32
C ALA A 145 -22.78 -5.50 0.13
N ARG A 146 -23.27 -6.11 -0.91
CA ARG A 146 -23.76 -5.43 -2.11
C ARG A 146 -25.15 -4.84 -1.91
#